data_0797c045e640ead73603f3d0498e4d3e
#
_entry.id   0797c045e640ead73603f3d0498e4d3e
#
_cell.length_a   1.000
_cell.length_b   1.000
_cell.length_c   1.000
_cell.angle_alpha   90.00
_cell.angle_beta   90.00
_cell.angle_gamma   90.00
#
_symmetry.space_group_name_H-M   'P 1'
#
loop_
_entity.id
_entity.type
_entity.pdbx_description
1 polymer ?
#
loop_
_entity_poly.entity_id
_entity_poly.type
_entity_poly.pdbx_seq_one_letter_code
_entity_poly.pdbx_strand_id
1 'polypeptide(L)'
;VEHVYDITYGVIKKNDTLVIIDDSIVRGTTLKKSILKMLDRLNPKKIIIVSSAPQIRYPDCYGIDMANLDTLIAFNAALSLLKENGKESLIKKTYEKCKKELNLDDKNMKNHVKEIYDCFTAEEISEKIKDLLASEIKNRNESGFW
;
A
#
# COMPACT_ATOMS: atom_id res chain seq x y z
N VAL A 1 -5.32 15.37 -11.25
CA VAL A 1 -5.53 14.98 -9.86
C VAL A 1 -5.09 16.09 -8.90
N GLU A 2 -4.07 16.88 -9.22
CA GLU A 2 -3.57 17.96 -8.35
C GLU A 2 -4.59 19.09 -8.07
N HIS A 3 -5.63 19.23 -8.87
CA HIS A 3 -6.65 20.27 -8.73
C HIS A 3 -7.96 19.79 -8.06
N VAL A 4 -8.04 18.54 -7.61
CA VAL A 4 -9.27 17.98 -7.02
C VAL A 4 -9.33 18.19 -5.51
N TYR A 5 -8.16 18.34 -4.87
CA TYR A 5 -8.06 18.52 -3.42
C TYR A 5 -7.57 19.94 -3.11
N ASP A 6 -8.30 20.64 -2.26
CA ASP A 6 -7.93 21.95 -1.75
C ASP A 6 -7.81 21.92 -0.23
N ILE A 7 -6.94 22.77 0.30
CA ILE A 7 -6.73 22.91 1.74
C ILE A 7 -6.99 24.34 2.14
N THR A 8 -7.85 24.53 3.12
CA THR A 8 -8.03 25.82 3.76
C THR A 8 -6.81 26.14 4.61
N TYR A 9 -5.99 27.08 4.13
CA TYR A 9 -4.79 27.52 4.86
C TYR A 9 -5.15 28.13 6.22
N GLY A 10 -4.30 27.88 7.22
CA GLY A 10 -4.45 28.42 8.57
C GLY A 10 -5.32 27.58 9.51
N VAL A 11 -6.00 26.55 9.01
CA VAL A 11 -6.77 25.62 9.85
C VAL A 11 -5.82 24.62 10.54
N ILE A 12 -4.87 24.07 9.80
CA ILE A 12 -3.91 23.08 10.30
C ILE A 12 -2.70 23.79 10.89
N LYS A 13 -2.34 23.44 12.12
CA LYS A 13 -1.19 23.99 12.87
C LYS A 13 -0.06 22.97 12.94
N LYS A 14 1.17 23.43 13.14
CA LYS A 14 2.38 22.59 13.24
C LYS A 14 2.33 21.52 14.34
N ASN A 15 1.54 21.74 15.39
CA ASN A 15 1.41 20.79 16.49
C ASN A 15 0.22 19.82 16.34
N ASP A 16 -0.53 19.92 15.26
CA ASP A 16 -1.70 19.09 15.04
C ASP A 16 -1.32 17.68 14.58
N THR A 17 -2.08 16.72 15.06
CA THR A 17 -2.09 15.36 14.52
C THR A 17 -3.26 15.26 13.55
N LEU A 18 -2.97 15.00 12.28
CA LEU A 18 -3.98 14.84 11.25
C LEU A 18 -4.40 13.38 11.15
N VAL A 19 -5.70 13.13 11.07
CA VAL A 19 -6.26 11.82 10.78
C VAL A 19 -6.95 11.91 9.43
N ILE A 20 -6.44 11.13 8.47
CA ILE A 20 -6.97 11.00 7.12
C ILE A 20 -7.77 9.71 7.07
N ILE A 21 -9.05 9.80 6.74
CA ILE A 21 -9.91 8.63 6.57
C ILE A 21 -10.12 8.42 5.06
N ASP A 22 -9.76 7.23 4.57
CA ASP A 22 -9.92 6.83 3.18
C ASP A 22 -10.81 5.56 3.13
N ASP A 23 -11.53 5.36 2.05
CA ASP A 23 -12.37 4.17 1.89
C ASP A 23 -11.52 2.93 1.65
N SER A 24 -10.48 3.03 0.80
CA SER A 24 -9.56 1.93 0.54
C SER A 24 -8.21 2.42 -0.01
N ILE A 25 -7.14 1.73 0.36
CA ILE A 25 -5.81 1.98 -0.19
C ILE A 25 -5.46 0.85 -1.17
N VAL A 26 -5.67 1.09 -2.46
CA VAL A 26 -5.41 0.11 -3.51
C VAL A 26 -3.97 0.23 -4.01
N ARG A 27 -3.65 1.31 -4.71
CA ARG A 27 -2.31 1.59 -5.28
C ARG A 27 -1.50 2.55 -4.43
N GLY A 28 -2.16 3.34 -3.60
CA GLY A 28 -1.56 4.40 -2.81
C GLY A 28 -1.08 5.62 -3.62
N THR A 29 -1.29 5.63 -4.94
CA THR A 29 -0.79 6.71 -5.83
C THR A 29 -1.37 8.08 -5.50
N THR A 30 -2.67 8.17 -5.24
CA THR A 30 -3.34 9.42 -4.88
C THR A 30 -2.84 9.94 -3.54
N LEU A 31 -2.76 9.05 -2.54
CA LEU A 31 -2.19 9.40 -1.22
C LEU A 31 -0.75 9.88 -1.36
N LYS A 32 0.11 9.10 -2.02
CA LYS A 32 1.54 9.37 -2.15
C LYS A 32 1.86 10.63 -2.96
N LYS A 33 1.27 10.76 -4.15
CA LYS A 33 1.63 11.83 -5.10
C LYS A 33 0.93 13.16 -4.82
N SER A 34 -0.26 13.12 -4.24
CA SER A 34 -1.07 14.33 -4.05
C SER A 34 -1.30 14.65 -2.57
N ILE A 35 -2.06 13.84 -1.87
CA ILE A 35 -2.56 14.16 -0.53
C ILE A 35 -1.42 14.33 0.47
N LEU A 36 -0.54 13.35 0.59
CA LEU A 36 0.55 13.40 1.56
C LEU A 36 1.55 14.52 1.28
N LYS A 37 1.89 14.78 0.02
CA LYS A 37 2.76 15.91 -0.34
C LYS A 37 2.14 17.26 0.00
N MET A 38 0.83 17.38 -0.18
CA MET A 38 0.10 18.59 0.13
C MET A 38 0.04 18.83 1.65
N LEU A 39 -0.24 17.78 2.42
CA LEU A 39 -0.29 17.86 3.88
C LEU A 39 1.09 18.04 4.52
N ASP A 40 2.13 17.44 3.96
CA ASP A 40 3.52 17.60 4.42
C ASP A 40 3.99 19.06 4.36
N ARG A 41 3.52 19.83 3.35
CA ARG A 41 3.81 21.26 3.24
C ARG A 41 3.26 22.10 4.40
N LEU A 42 2.22 21.62 5.07
CA LEU A 42 1.64 22.28 6.24
C LEU A 42 2.43 21.98 7.52
N ASN A 43 3.37 21.06 7.44
CA ASN A 43 4.25 20.66 8.54
C ASN A 43 3.50 20.28 9.84
N PRO A 44 2.51 19.37 9.79
CA PRO A 44 1.83 18.88 10.98
C PRO A 44 2.79 18.02 11.81
N LYS A 45 2.48 17.88 13.11
CA LYS A 45 3.25 17.02 14.00
C LYS A 45 3.21 15.55 13.59
N LYS A 46 2.04 15.08 13.15
CA LYS A 46 1.82 13.67 12.79
C LYS A 46 0.69 13.56 11.76
N ILE A 47 0.82 12.60 10.84
CA ILE A 47 -0.25 12.20 9.92
C ILE A 47 -0.57 10.73 10.19
N ILE A 48 -1.85 10.44 10.42
CA ILE A 48 -2.39 9.11 10.60
C ILE A 48 -3.32 8.83 9.43
N ILE A 49 -3.13 7.70 8.74
CA ILE A 49 -4.01 7.26 7.66
C ILE A 49 -4.82 6.08 8.16
N VAL A 50 -6.13 6.18 8.04
CA VAL A 50 -7.08 5.12 8.40
C VAL A 50 -7.83 4.70 7.14
N SER A 51 -7.70 3.45 6.75
CA SER A 51 -8.50 2.85 5.69
C SER A 51 -9.71 2.13 6.30
N SER A 52 -10.91 2.38 5.79
CA SER A 52 -12.11 1.67 6.24
C SER A 52 -12.22 0.26 5.65
N ALA A 53 -11.53 0.00 4.54
CA ALA A 53 -11.38 -1.33 3.98
C ALA A 53 -10.11 -2.03 4.49
N PRO A 54 -10.10 -3.37 4.59
CA PRO A 54 -8.89 -4.14 4.83
C PRO A 54 -7.89 -3.98 3.67
N GLN A 55 -6.67 -4.49 3.86
CA GLN A 55 -5.65 -4.49 2.79
C GLN A 55 -6.18 -5.20 1.55
N ILE A 56 -6.14 -4.53 0.41
CA ILE A 56 -6.48 -5.11 -0.89
C ILE A 56 -5.27 -5.93 -1.38
N ARG A 57 -5.35 -7.24 -1.22
CA ARG A 57 -4.23 -8.17 -1.47
C ARG A 57 -4.29 -8.87 -2.81
N TYR A 58 -5.47 -8.97 -3.41
CA TYR A 58 -5.69 -9.74 -4.64
C TYR A 58 -6.41 -8.89 -5.69
N PRO A 59 -6.14 -9.13 -6.97
CA PRO A 59 -6.87 -8.47 -8.06
C PRO A 59 -8.36 -8.75 -8.02
N ASP A 60 -9.13 -7.78 -8.48
CA ASP A 60 -10.56 -7.90 -8.70
C ASP A 60 -10.90 -7.30 -10.09
N CYS A 61 -11.60 -8.07 -10.92
CA CYS A 61 -11.98 -7.65 -12.26
C CYS A 61 -13.13 -6.63 -12.30
N TYR A 62 -13.89 -6.51 -11.21
CA TYR A 62 -14.98 -5.53 -11.09
C TYR A 62 -14.52 -4.20 -10.48
N GLY A 63 -13.41 -4.20 -9.74
CA GLY A 63 -12.87 -3.02 -9.10
C GLY A 63 -12.09 -2.12 -10.06
N ILE A 64 -12.30 -0.82 -9.97
CA ILE A 64 -11.51 0.17 -10.72
C ILE A 64 -10.07 0.09 -10.22
N ASP A 65 -9.11 0.00 -11.15
CA ASP A 65 -7.67 -0.01 -10.84
C ASP A 65 -7.19 -1.22 -10.00
N MET A 66 -7.98 -2.28 -9.91
CA MET A 66 -7.66 -3.47 -9.11
C MET A 66 -7.33 -4.72 -9.95
N ALA A 67 -7.30 -4.59 -11.29
CA ALA A 67 -7.12 -5.74 -12.19
C ALA A 67 -5.71 -6.34 -12.15
N ASN A 68 -4.68 -5.55 -11.81
CA ASN A 68 -3.29 -5.96 -11.88
C ASN A 68 -2.66 -6.08 -10.51
N LEU A 69 -2.15 -7.25 -10.18
CA LEU A 69 -1.51 -7.55 -8.90
C LEU A 69 -0.30 -6.66 -8.60
N ASP A 70 0.52 -6.38 -9.61
CA ASP A 70 1.74 -5.58 -9.50
C ASP A 70 1.49 -4.11 -9.14
N THR A 71 0.27 -3.63 -9.36
CA THR A 71 -0.13 -2.26 -9.00
C THR A 71 -0.63 -2.14 -7.56
N LEU A 72 -0.97 -3.25 -6.90
CA LEU A 72 -1.46 -3.24 -5.53
C LEU A 72 -0.34 -2.91 -4.54
N ILE A 73 -0.56 -1.89 -3.70
CA ILE A 73 0.45 -1.46 -2.73
C ILE A 73 0.75 -2.54 -1.69
N ALA A 74 -0.25 -3.33 -1.28
CA ALA A 74 -0.06 -4.44 -0.34
C ALA A 74 0.85 -5.53 -0.93
N PHE A 75 0.74 -5.82 -2.23
CA PHE A 75 1.62 -6.76 -2.91
C PHE A 75 3.05 -6.23 -2.97
N ASN A 76 3.22 -4.97 -3.36
CA ASN A 76 4.53 -4.32 -3.40
C ASN A 76 5.20 -4.26 -2.02
N ALA A 77 4.41 -4.04 -0.96
CA ALA A 77 4.88 -4.10 0.41
C ALA A 77 5.38 -5.50 0.79
N ALA A 78 4.60 -6.55 0.49
CA ALA A 78 4.99 -7.93 0.74
C ALA A 78 6.25 -8.33 -0.04
N LEU A 79 6.39 -7.92 -1.30
CA LEU A 79 7.61 -8.14 -2.09
C LEU A 79 8.82 -7.43 -1.49
N SER A 80 8.67 -6.19 -1.02
CA SER A 80 9.73 -5.45 -0.32
C SER A 80 10.18 -6.18 0.94
N LEU A 81 9.24 -6.63 1.77
CA LEU A 81 9.54 -7.40 2.97
C LEU A 81 10.26 -8.71 2.66
N LEU A 82 9.88 -9.43 1.60
CA LEU A 82 10.59 -10.66 1.18
C LEU A 82 12.05 -10.36 0.82
N LYS A 83 12.31 -9.26 0.10
CA LYS A 83 13.66 -8.84 -0.26
C LYS A 83 14.48 -8.48 0.97
N GLU A 84 13.94 -7.68 1.87
CA GLU A 84 14.59 -7.26 3.11
C GLU A 84 14.93 -8.44 4.04
N ASN A 85 14.09 -9.49 4.01
CA ASN A 85 14.31 -10.72 4.79
C ASN A 85 15.11 -11.80 4.05
N GLY A 86 15.69 -11.51 2.89
CA GLY A 86 16.49 -12.47 2.11
C GLY A 86 15.69 -13.64 1.55
N LYS A 87 14.36 -13.51 1.41
CA LYS A 87 13.44 -14.56 0.94
C LYS A 87 13.03 -14.37 -0.53
N GLU A 88 13.85 -13.73 -1.34
CA GLU A 88 13.53 -13.45 -2.76
C GLU A 88 13.28 -14.72 -3.57
N SER A 89 13.91 -15.84 -3.19
CA SER A 89 13.70 -17.13 -3.85
C SER A 89 12.23 -17.58 -3.85
N LEU A 90 11.43 -17.14 -2.87
CA LEU A 90 10.00 -17.44 -2.80
C LEU A 90 9.24 -16.78 -3.95
N ILE A 91 9.59 -15.55 -4.30
CA ILE A 91 8.96 -14.82 -5.42
C ILE A 91 9.07 -15.64 -6.72
N LYS A 92 10.29 -16.10 -7.01
CA LYS A 92 10.53 -16.94 -8.20
C LYS A 92 9.78 -18.28 -8.14
N LYS A 93 9.80 -18.94 -6.99
CA LYS A 93 9.07 -20.20 -6.79
C LYS A 93 7.56 -20.03 -6.98
N THR A 94 6.98 -18.97 -6.42
CA THR A 94 5.56 -18.65 -6.56
C THR A 94 5.20 -18.36 -8.02
N TYR A 95 6.03 -17.58 -8.71
CA TYR A 95 5.84 -17.31 -10.14
C TYR A 95 5.81 -18.59 -10.97
N GLU A 96 6.79 -19.51 -10.77
CA GLU A 96 6.85 -20.77 -11.49
C GLU A 96 5.64 -21.68 -11.19
N LYS A 97 5.14 -21.69 -9.95
CA LYS A 97 3.91 -22.39 -9.58
C LYS A 97 2.70 -21.82 -10.33
N CYS A 98 2.51 -20.51 -10.30
CA CYS A 98 1.42 -19.85 -11.02
C CYS A 98 1.48 -20.14 -12.53
N LYS A 99 2.68 -20.09 -13.11
CA LYS A 99 2.88 -20.36 -14.54
C LYS A 99 2.50 -21.81 -14.93
N LYS A 100 2.79 -22.78 -14.07
CA LYS A 100 2.40 -24.17 -14.31
C LYS A 100 0.88 -24.35 -14.26
N GLU A 101 0.18 -23.59 -13.46
CA GLU A 101 -1.28 -23.69 -13.32
C GLU A 101 -2.07 -23.01 -14.43
N LEU A 102 -1.45 -22.15 -15.23
CA LEU A 102 -2.11 -21.54 -16.41
C LEU A 102 -2.65 -22.56 -17.40
N ASN A 103 -2.16 -23.81 -17.36
CA ASN A 103 -2.61 -24.89 -18.22
C ASN A 103 -3.62 -25.84 -17.56
N LEU A 104 -4.06 -25.54 -16.33
CA LEU A 104 -5.04 -26.34 -15.61
C LEU A 104 -6.45 -25.75 -15.81
N ASP A 105 -7.46 -26.62 -15.63
CA ASP A 105 -8.84 -26.16 -15.58
C ASP A 105 -9.07 -25.26 -14.37
N ASP A 106 -9.88 -24.20 -14.52
CA ASP A 106 -10.16 -23.18 -13.50
C ASP A 106 -10.56 -23.76 -12.14
N LYS A 107 -11.26 -24.90 -12.14
CA LYS A 107 -11.71 -25.58 -10.91
C LYS A 107 -10.58 -26.13 -10.04
N ASN A 108 -9.40 -26.34 -10.63
CA ASN A 108 -8.24 -26.93 -9.97
C ASN A 108 -7.13 -25.89 -9.67
N MET A 109 -7.31 -24.64 -10.09
CA MET A 109 -6.34 -23.58 -9.86
C MET A 109 -6.22 -23.23 -8.36
N LYS A 110 -4.97 -23.08 -7.90
CA LYS A 110 -4.63 -22.66 -6.54
C LYS A 110 -4.04 -21.25 -6.54
N ASN A 111 -4.44 -20.44 -5.56
CA ASN A 111 -3.83 -19.12 -5.39
C ASN A 111 -2.48 -19.22 -4.66
N HIS A 112 -1.40 -19.39 -5.42
CA HIS A 112 -0.05 -19.46 -4.87
C HIS A 112 0.49 -18.11 -4.38
N VAL A 113 -0.10 -16.99 -4.78
CA VAL A 113 0.27 -15.65 -4.27
C VAL A 113 0.02 -15.55 -2.76
N LYS A 114 -0.91 -16.34 -2.24
CA LYS A 114 -1.16 -16.42 -0.81
C LYS A 114 0.10 -16.78 -0.02
N GLU A 115 0.98 -17.63 -0.54
CA GLU A 115 2.23 -18.04 0.11
C GLU A 115 3.16 -16.84 0.40
N ILE A 116 3.10 -15.79 -0.42
CA ILE A 116 3.85 -14.55 -0.21
C ILE A 116 3.33 -13.81 1.02
N TYR A 117 2.00 -13.68 1.11
CA TYR A 117 1.36 -12.97 2.23
C TYR A 117 1.43 -13.74 3.55
N ASP A 118 1.39 -15.07 3.49
CA ASP A 118 1.46 -15.93 4.69
C ASP A 118 2.82 -15.84 5.41
N CYS A 119 3.84 -15.21 4.78
CA CYS A 119 5.12 -14.94 5.41
C CYS A 119 5.10 -13.80 6.43
N PHE A 120 4.04 -13.00 6.46
CA PHE A 120 3.98 -11.75 7.21
C PHE A 120 2.61 -11.56 7.87
N THR A 121 2.60 -10.86 8.99
CA THR A 121 1.34 -10.42 9.61
C THR A 121 0.73 -9.26 8.83
N ALA A 122 -0.55 -8.97 9.10
CA ALA A 122 -1.22 -7.81 8.50
C ALA A 122 -0.56 -6.48 8.94
N GLU A 123 -0.09 -6.45 10.18
CA GLU A 123 0.61 -5.31 10.77
C GLU A 123 1.94 -5.04 10.08
N GLU A 124 2.76 -6.07 9.85
CA GLU A 124 4.04 -5.93 9.13
C GLU A 124 3.84 -5.39 7.72
N ILE A 125 2.80 -5.88 7.01
CA ILE A 125 2.45 -5.38 5.68
C ILE A 125 1.97 -3.92 5.76
N SER A 126 1.14 -3.55 6.75
CA SER A 126 0.67 -2.17 6.94
C SER A 126 1.82 -1.22 7.24
N GLU A 127 2.78 -1.61 8.10
CA GLU A 127 3.98 -0.81 8.36
C GLU A 127 4.81 -0.60 7.10
N LYS A 128 4.96 -1.62 6.27
CA LYS A 128 5.66 -1.48 4.99
C LYS A 128 4.90 -0.61 4.00
N ILE A 129 3.56 -0.68 3.95
CA ILE A 129 2.73 0.23 3.16
C ILE A 129 2.97 1.68 3.59
N LYS A 130 3.01 1.94 4.90
CA LYS A 130 3.36 3.25 5.46
C LYS A 130 4.71 3.74 4.92
N ASP A 131 5.75 2.90 4.97
CA ASP A 131 7.08 3.26 4.47
C ASP A 131 7.08 3.58 2.97
N LEU A 132 6.34 2.81 2.17
CA LEU A 132 6.20 3.04 0.73
C LEU A 132 5.47 4.35 0.44
N LEU A 133 4.42 4.68 1.21
CA LEU A 133 3.69 5.94 1.08
C LEU A 133 4.54 7.13 1.51
N ALA A 134 5.31 7.00 2.59
CA ALA A 134 6.15 8.05 3.14
C ALA A 134 7.45 8.28 2.35
N SER A 135 7.78 7.42 1.38
CA SER A 135 9.08 7.47 0.69
C SER A 135 9.41 8.78 -0.03
N GLU A 136 8.39 9.57 -0.37
CA GLU A 136 8.55 10.86 -1.06
C GLU A 136 8.29 12.08 -0.17
N ILE A 137 8.03 11.88 1.13
CA ILE A 137 7.79 12.97 2.09
C ILE A 137 9.14 13.44 2.63
N LYS A 138 9.34 14.77 2.65
CA LYS A 138 10.63 15.37 3.04
C LYS A 138 10.90 15.31 4.55
N ASN A 139 9.85 15.45 5.37
CA ASN A 139 9.96 15.53 6.83
C ASN A 139 9.77 14.17 7.50
N ARG A 140 10.61 13.18 7.15
CA ARG A 140 10.49 11.79 7.63
C ARG A 140 10.61 11.59 9.14
N ASN A 141 11.27 12.52 9.85
CA ASN A 141 11.68 12.26 11.24
C ASN A 141 10.58 12.48 12.28
N GLU A 142 9.43 13.06 11.91
CA GLU A 142 8.40 13.43 12.88
C GLU A 142 6.98 12.97 12.52
N SER A 143 6.75 12.46 11.31
CA SER A 143 5.43 11.96 10.90
C SER A 143 5.33 10.45 11.10
N GLY A 144 4.51 10.04 12.05
CA GLY A 144 4.10 8.64 12.20
C GLY A 144 2.83 8.39 11.38
N PHE A 145 2.84 7.33 10.55
CA PHE A 145 1.67 6.84 9.82
C PHE A 145 1.17 5.56 10.50
N TRP A 146 -0.13 5.43 10.66
CA TRP A 146 -0.80 4.23 11.19
C TRP A 146 -2.08 3.98 10.44
#